data_2ee4e3a9d8d6da182d84677dc9a2f9b3
#
_entry.id   2ee4e3a9d8d6da182d84677dc9a2f9b3
#
_cell.length_a   1.000
_cell.length_b   1.000
_cell.length_c   1.000
_cell.angle_alpha   90.00
_cell.angle_beta   90.00
_cell.angle_gamma   90.00
#
_symmetry.space_group_name_H-M   'P 1'
#
loop_
_entity.id
_entity.type
_entity.pdbx_description
1 polymer ?
#
loop_
_entity_poly.entity_id
_entity_poly.type
_entity_poly.pdbx_seq_one_letter_code
_entity_poly.pdbx_strand_id
1 'polypeptide(L)'
;LQLQQQTTALIDLCETCLTRFTTMREMDQSPDFFEDVKPYADYWQPKVDAWADEAVAWLTAHPQKYVHAVQIASAREQLNQVIVQSFYKETSKKRFTDTVIAARYTLNNFRKHL
;
A
#
# COMPACT_ATOMS: atom_id res chain seq x y z
N LEU A 1 -5.59 2.66 -18.87
CA LEU A 1 -6.53 1.84 -18.09
C LEU A 1 -6.63 2.33 -16.67
N GLN A 2 -7.85 2.32 -16.13
CA GLN A 2 -8.08 2.76 -14.75
C GLN A 2 -7.32 1.88 -13.74
N LEU A 3 -7.35 0.57 -13.92
CA LEU A 3 -6.66 -0.35 -13.01
C LEU A 3 -5.14 -0.14 -13.03
N GLN A 4 -4.58 0.14 -14.19
CA GLN A 4 -3.15 0.46 -14.30
C GLN A 4 -2.82 1.75 -13.56
N GLN A 5 -3.66 2.78 -13.68
CA GLN A 5 -3.49 4.04 -12.98
C GLN A 5 -3.61 3.87 -11.48
N GLN A 6 -4.58 3.09 -11.02
CA GLN A 6 -4.75 2.78 -9.60
C GLN A 6 -3.51 2.06 -9.05
N THR A 7 -3.01 1.08 -9.77
CA THR A 7 -1.82 0.33 -9.35
C THR A 7 -0.60 1.25 -9.24
N THR A 8 -0.40 2.12 -10.23
CA THR A 8 0.69 3.10 -10.20
C THR A 8 0.56 4.05 -9.02
N ALA A 9 -0.66 4.53 -8.73
CA ALA A 9 -0.89 5.41 -7.58
C ALA A 9 -0.52 4.73 -6.26
N LEU A 10 -0.78 3.43 -6.12
CA LEU A 10 -0.43 2.70 -4.91
C LEU A 10 1.07 2.42 -4.81
N ILE A 11 1.76 2.27 -5.92
CA ILE A 11 3.24 2.20 -5.92
C ILE A 11 3.81 3.52 -5.41
N ASP A 12 3.28 4.65 -5.89
CA ASP A 12 3.71 5.97 -5.43
C ASP A 12 3.37 6.17 -3.94
N LEU A 13 2.24 5.64 -3.49
CA LEU A 13 1.88 5.66 -2.08
C LEU A 13 2.92 4.96 -1.21
N CYS A 14 3.46 3.84 -1.66
CA CYS A 14 4.52 3.14 -0.94
C CYS A 14 5.73 4.04 -0.71
N GLU A 15 6.14 4.78 -1.73
CA GLU A 15 7.27 5.72 -1.62
C GLU A 15 6.95 6.86 -0.65
N THR A 16 5.74 7.39 -0.72
CA THR A 16 5.29 8.45 0.18
C THR A 16 5.32 7.98 1.63
N CYS A 17 4.85 6.76 1.89
CA CYS A 17 4.83 6.20 3.24
C CYS A 17 6.25 5.94 3.77
N LEU A 18 7.16 5.46 2.92
CA LEU A 18 8.56 5.30 3.30
C LEU A 18 9.19 6.63 3.70
N THR A 19 8.97 7.67 2.91
CA THR A 19 9.49 9.01 3.19
C THR A 19 8.92 9.55 4.50
N ARG A 20 7.60 9.40 4.71
CA ARG A 20 6.95 9.85 5.95
C ARG A 20 7.53 9.14 7.16
N PHE A 21 7.67 7.83 7.10
CA PHE A 21 8.20 7.05 8.21
C PHE A 21 9.61 7.49 8.59
N THR A 22 10.46 7.68 7.58
CA THR A 22 11.83 8.17 7.78
C THR A 22 11.82 9.56 8.43
N THR A 23 10.98 10.46 7.94
CA THR A 23 10.86 11.82 8.47
C THR A 23 10.38 11.81 9.92
N MET A 24 9.35 11.02 10.23
CA MET A 24 8.82 10.95 11.60
C MET A 24 9.88 10.45 12.57
N ARG A 25 10.71 9.48 12.16
CA ARG A 25 11.79 8.96 12.99
C ARG A 25 12.93 9.97 13.15
N GLU A 26 13.37 10.58 12.07
CA GLU A 26 14.49 11.55 12.10
C GLU A 26 14.14 12.80 12.90
N MET A 27 12.91 13.27 12.79
CA MET A 27 12.45 14.47 13.49
C MET A 27 11.85 14.15 14.86
N ASP A 28 11.82 12.88 15.25
CA ASP A 28 11.26 12.41 16.52
C ASP A 28 9.85 12.96 16.77
N GLN A 29 9.01 12.92 15.73
CA GLN A 29 7.66 13.44 15.77
C GLN A 29 6.63 12.38 16.11
N SER A 30 5.54 12.83 16.74
CA SER A 30 4.35 12.01 16.98
C SER A 30 3.18 12.63 16.25
N PRO A 31 2.33 11.82 15.61
CA PRO A 31 1.18 12.37 14.88
C PRO A 31 0.02 12.68 15.81
N ASP A 32 -0.89 13.54 15.35
CA ASP A 32 -2.23 13.64 15.90
C ASP A 32 -3.11 12.64 15.15
N PHE A 33 -3.74 11.73 15.89
CA PHE A 33 -4.53 10.68 15.23
C PHE A 33 -5.67 11.26 14.39
N PHE A 34 -6.41 12.22 14.97
CA PHE A 34 -7.61 12.75 14.31
C PHE A 34 -7.30 13.72 13.19
N GLU A 35 -6.19 14.47 13.29
CA GLU A 35 -5.84 15.47 12.29
C GLU A 35 -4.90 14.95 11.21
N ASP A 36 -4.03 14.01 11.54
CA ASP A 36 -3.01 13.51 10.62
C ASP A 36 -3.33 12.12 10.08
N VAL A 37 -3.55 11.16 10.97
CA VAL A 37 -3.65 9.74 10.60
C VAL A 37 -5.01 9.42 10.00
N LYS A 38 -6.08 9.76 10.71
CA LYS A 38 -7.45 9.38 10.30
C LYS A 38 -7.85 9.92 8.94
N PRO A 39 -7.65 11.22 8.63
CA PRO A 39 -8.02 11.73 7.31
C PRO A 39 -7.25 11.05 6.18
N TYR A 40 -5.99 10.74 6.40
CA TYR A 40 -5.15 10.08 5.42
C TYR A 40 -5.61 8.64 5.18
N ALA A 41 -5.89 7.91 6.26
CA ALA A 41 -6.40 6.55 6.20
C ALA A 41 -7.78 6.50 5.54
N ASP A 42 -8.67 7.41 5.91
CA ASP A 42 -10.02 7.51 5.34
C ASP A 42 -9.98 7.81 3.84
N TYR A 43 -8.95 8.51 3.37
CA TYR A 43 -8.78 8.78 1.94
C TYR A 43 -8.23 7.56 1.20
N TRP A 44 -7.20 6.92 1.73
CA TRP A 44 -6.46 5.89 1.00
C TRP A 44 -7.01 4.47 1.17
N GLN A 45 -7.50 4.10 2.34
CA GLN A 45 -7.95 2.72 2.57
C GLN A 45 -9.11 2.31 1.66
N PRO A 46 -10.13 3.15 1.41
CA PRO A 46 -11.15 2.80 0.44
C PRO A 46 -10.60 2.62 -0.99
N LYS A 47 -9.57 3.41 -1.35
CA LYS A 47 -8.93 3.29 -2.67
C LYS A 47 -8.15 1.99 -2.80
N VAL A 48 -7.47 1.57 -1.73
CA VAL A 48 -6.79 0.27 -1.68
C VAL A 48 -7.80 -0.86 -1.83
N ASP A 49 -8.91 -0.78 -1.10
CA ASP A 49 -9.94 -1.81 -1.13
C ASP A 49 -10.57 -1.91 -2.53
N ALA A 50 -10.88 -0.77 -3.15
CA ALA A 50 -11.43 -0.73 -4.50
C ALA A 50 -10.45 -1.30 -5.52
N TRP A 51 -9.16 -0.95 -5.41
CA TRP A 51 -8.13 -1.53 -6.27
C TRP A 51 -8.07 -3.05 -6.12
N ALA A 52 -8.10 -3.55 -4.89
CA ALA A 52 -8.02 -4.99 -4.64
C ALA A 52 -9.20 -5.73 -5.28
N ASP A 53 -10.41 -5.21 -5.13
CA ASP A 53 -11.61 -5.80 -5.71
C ASP A 53 -11.52 -5.83 -7.25
N GLU A 54 -11.09 -4.73 -7.85
CA GLU A 54 -10.94 -4.64 -9.31
C GLU A 54 -9.82 -5.54 -9.82
N ALA A 55 -8.71 -5.64 -9.07
CA ALA A 55 -7.58 -6.49 -9.44
C ALA A 55 -7.98 -7.97 -9.43
N VAL A 56 -8.74 -8.39 -8.41
CA VAL A 56 -9.23 -9.76 -8.33
C VAL A 56 -10.20 -10.07 -9.48
N ALA A 57 -11.11 -9.14 -9.79
CA ALA A 57 -12.02 -9.28 -10.91
C ALA A 57 -11.26 -9.39 -12.24
N TRP A 58 -10.23 -8.58 -12.43
CA TRP A 58 -9.41 -8.64 -13.63
C TRP A 58 -8.68 -9.98 -13.75
N LEU A 59 -8.10 -10.47 -12.65
CA LEU A 59 -7.40 -11.77 -12.63
C LEU A 59 -8.34 -12.93 -12.89
N THR A 60 -9.59 -12.85 -12.46
CA THR A 60 -10.60 -13.85 -12.75
C THR A 60 -10.90 -13.92 -14.25
N ALA A 61 -11.00 -12.76 -14.90
CA ALA A 61 -11.23 -12.68 -16.35
C ALA A 61 -9.98 -12.95 -17.18
N HIS A 62 -8.77 -12.68 -16.63
CA HIS A 62 -7.50 -12.82 -17.31
C HIS A 62 -6.52 -13.59 -16.43
N PRO A 63 -6.70 -14.92 -16.27
CA PRO A 63 -5.84 -15.71 -15.39
C PRO A 63 -4.36 -15.59 -15.76
N GLN A 64 -3.51 -15.38 -14.76
CA GLN A 64 -2.08 -15.23 -14.93
C GLN A 64 -1.34 -16.39 -14.26
N LYS A 65 -0.15 -16.70 -14.75
CA LYS A 65 0.65 -17.80 -14.23
C LYS A 65 1.29 -17.46 -12.87
N TYR A 66 1.73 -16.21 -12.70
CA TYR A 66 2.55 -15.82 -11.56
C TYR A 66 1.94 -14.78 -10.65
N VAL A 67 0.71 -14.33 -10.94
CA VAL A 67 0.00 -13.37 -10.11
C VAL A 67 -1.40 -13.91 -9.84
N HIS A 68 -1.74 -14.04 -8.57
CA HIS A 68 -3.00 -14.65 -8.13
C HIS A 68 -3.72 -13.79 -7.10
N ALA A 69 -5.02 -14.07 -6.93
CA ALA A 69 -5.87 -13.32 -6.00
C ALA A 69 -5.32 -13.28 -4.57
N VAL A 70 -4.67 -14.35 -4.11
CA VAL A 70 -4.10 -14.40 -2.76
C VAL A 70 -2.99 -13.36 -2.58
N GLN A 71 -2.22 -13.07 -3.62
CA GLN A 71 -1.17 -12.05 -3.58
C GLN A 71 -1.79 -10.65 -3.51
N ILE A 72 -2.89 -10.43 -4.22
CA ILE A 72 -3.63 -9.16 -4.14
C ILE A 72 -4.19 -8.96 -2.73
N ALA A 73 -4.77 -9.99 -2.13
CA ALA A 73 -5.29 -9.93 -0.77
C ALA A 73 -4.19 -9.58 0.24
N SER A 74 -3.01 -10.19 0.09
CA SER A 74 -1.87 -9.87 0.95
C SER A 74 -1.39 -8.43 0.78
N ALA A 75 -1.32 -7.96 -0.47
CA ALA A 75 -0.93 -6.57 -0.75
C ALA A 75 -1.93 -5.58 -0.17
N ARG A 76 -3.23 -5.89 -0.24
CA ARG A 76 -4.27 -5.06 0.37
C ARG A 76 -4.04 -4.86 1.86
N GLU A 77 -3.81 -5.96 2.59
CA GLU A 77 -3.55 -5.88 4.03
C GLU A 77 -2.27 -5.09 4.33
N GLN A 78 -1.21 -5.36 3.57
CA GLN A 78 0.07 -4.68 3.74
C GLN A 78 -0.06 -3.18 3.50
N LEU A 79 -0.77 -2.77 2.45
CA LEU A 79 -0.97 -1.36 2.13
C LEU A 79 -1.79 -0.66 3.22
N ASN A 80 -2.88 -1.26 3.66
CA ASN A 80 -3.71 -0.69 4.72
C ASN A 80 -2.92 -0.53 6.02
N GLN A 81 -2.04 -1.46 6.32
CA GLN A 81 -1.17 -1.40 7.48
C GLN A 81 -0.12 -0.29 7.35
N VAL A 82 0.55 -0.22 6.20
CA VAL A 82 1.60 0.77 5.92
C VAL A 82 1.05 2.21 5.98
N ILE A 83 -0.15 2.43 5.48
CA ILE A 83 -0.81 3.75 5.50
C ILE A 83 -0.83 4.30 6.92
N VAL A 84 -1.21 3.49 7.90
CA VAL A 84 -1.29 3.92 9.31
C VAL A 84 0.08 3.94 9.95
N GLN A 85 0.86 2.88 9.80
CA GLN A 85 2.15 2.72 10.48
C GLN A 85 3.19 3.76 10.05
N SER A 86 3.06 4.32 8.85
CA SER A 86 4.00 5.33 8.36
C SER A 86 4.06 6.59 9.23
N PHE A 87 3.02 6.83 10.05
CA PHE A 87 2.97 7.98 10.95
C PHE A 87 3.64 7.72 12.30
N TYR A 88 3.90 6.47 12.65
CA TYR A 88 4.31 6.09 14.00
C TYR A 88 5.77 5.64 14.03
N LYS A 89 6.63 6.49 14.58
CA LYS A 89 8.07 6.23 14.70
C LYS A 89 8.40 5.00 15.54
N GLU A 90 7.48 4.56 16.39
CA GLU A 90 7.65 3.39 17.26
C GLU A 90 7.51 2.07 16.51
N THR A 91 6.94 2.10 15.31
CA THR A 91 6.84 0.91 14.46
C THR A 91 8.24 0.38 14.15
N SER A 92 8.43 -0.92 14.22
CA SER A 92 9.72 -1.54 13.89
C SER A 92 10.13 -1.14 12.47
N LYS A 93 11.32 -0.53 12.34
CA LYS A 93 11.85 -0.13 11.03
C LYS A 93 11.97 -1.32 10.09
N LYS A 94 12.48 -2.44 10.59
CA LYS A 94 12.64 -3.65 9.78
C LYS A 94 11.29 -4.16 9.28
N ARG A 95 10.30 -4.30 10.17
CA ARG A 95 8.96 -4.79 9.79
C ARG A 95 8.28 -3.85 8.81
N PHE A 96 8.35 -2.55 9.08
CA PHE A 96 7.74 -1.56 8.21
C PHE A 96 8.34 -1.62 6.81
N THR A 97 9.68 -1.60 6.72
CA THR A 97 10.39 -1.65 5.45
C THR A 97 10.08 -2.94 4.69
N ASP A 98 10.11 -4.08 5.38
CA ASP A 98 9.81 -5.37 4.75
C ASP A 98 8.38 -5.40 4.21
N THR A 99 7.41 -4.84 4.95
CA THR A 99 6.01 -4.77 4.52
C THR A 99 5.85 -3.91 3.28
N VAL A 100 6.50 -2.74 3.25
CA VAL A 100 6.48 -1.85 2.08
C VAL A 100 7.09 -2.54 0.86
N ILE A 101 8.23 -3.19 1.04
CA ILE A 101 8.91 -3.90 -0.06
C ILE A 101 8.02 -5.01 -0.61
N ALA A 102 7.37 -5.78 0.26
CA ALA A 102 6.48 -6.87 -0.16
C ALA A 102 5.28 -6.33 -0.95
N ALA A 103 4.63 -5.27 -0.45
CA ALA A 103 3.50 -4.66 -1.14
C ALA A 103 3.92 -4.10 -2.50
N ARG A 104 5.02 -3.37 -2.54
CA ARG A 104 5.53 -2.77 -3.76
C ARG A 104 5.92 -3.83 -4.79
N TYR A 105 6.51 -4.93 -4.35
CA TYR A 105 6.84 -6.04 -5.24
C TYR A 105 5.59 -6.59 -5.93
N THR A 106 4.54 -6.86 -5.16
CA THR A 106 3.28 -7.37 -5.71
C THR A 106 2.66 -6.37 -6.70
N LEU A 107 2.64 -5.09 -6.33
CA LEU A 107 2.09 -4.04 -7.20
C LEU A 107 2.85 -3.95 -8.52
N ASN A 108 4.17 -3.94 -8.47
CA ASN A 108 5.00 -3.86 -9.67
C ASN A 108 4.83 -5.10 -10.54
N ASN A 109 4.79 -6.29 -9.93
CA ASN A 109 4.59 -7.53 -10.65
C ASN A 109 3.22 -7.57 -11.31
N PHE A 110 2.17 -7.16 -10.59
CA PHE A 110 0.83 -7.10 -11.15
C PHE A 110 0.75 -6.11 -12.31
N ARG A 111 1.33 -4.92 -12.15
CA ARG A 111 1.30 -3.89 -13.19
C ARG A 111 1.90 -4.36 -14.51
N LYS A 112 2.92 -5.21 -14.47
CA LYS A 112 3.54 -5.76 -15.68
C LYS A 112 2.57 -6.55 -16.55
N HIS A 113 1.51 -7.08 -15.97
CA HIS A 113 0.54 -7.90 -16.68
C HIS A 113 -0.66 -7.10 -17.19
N LEU A 114 -0.74 -5.83 -16.85
CA LEU A 114 -1.83 -4.93 -17.31
C LEU A 114 -1.48 -4.25 -18.67
#